data_ac68d0f7fbc6e0b0e812ddd016afac51
#
_entry.id   ac68d0f7fbc6e0b0e812ddd016afac51
#
_cell.length_a   1.000
_cell.length_b   1.000
_cell.length_c   1.000
_cell.angle_alpha   90.00
_cell.angle_beta   90.00
_cell.angle_gamma   90.00
#
_symmetry.space_group_name_H-M   'P 1'
#
loop_
_entity.id
_entity.type
_entity.pdbx_description
1 polymer ?
#
loop_
_entity_poly.entity_id
_entity_poly.type
_entity_poly.pdbx_seq_one_letter_code
_entity_poly.pdbx_strand_id
1 'polypeptide(L)'
;MSDSTRLAVLIDADNTSASHANAILEEVARYGVPTVKRAYGDWTTQNLVRWKDELHRHAVQPVQQFAYTTGKNSTDSALIIDAMDLLYSDNVDGFAIVSSDSDFTRLATRLRESGKTVYGLGRRRTPPSLVAACDRFIYLEVLGRDSEAPETADEPDDDQVGAPLPDLGSMLVAAIDSTSHDDGWTSLSAVGSHISRNNPSFDPRNYGFPKLVELVRAQEYVDVDQSPDAPVRVRLTSSRPAKKTPARRSSAAKKAEPEKTGSARTSGRKTAARKGS
;
A
#
# COMPACT_ATOMS: atom_id res chain seq x y z
N MET A 1 13.87 -20.80 23.29
CA MET A 1 12.53 -20.70 22.66
C MET A 1 12.55 -19.45 21.85
N SER A 2 12.44 -19.53 20.53
CA SER A 2 12.32 -18.32 19.69
C SER A 2 10.99 -17.67 20.07
N ASP A 3 11.09 -16.47 20.62
CA ASP A 3 9.92 -15.67 20.98
C ASP A 3 9.24 -15.29 19.64
N SER A 4 8.12 -15.96 19.33
CA SER A 4 7.43 -15.71 18.08
C SER A 4 6.67 -14.39 18.19
N THR A 5 6.90 -13.46 17.26
CA THR A 5 6.26 -12.15 17.19
C THR A 5 4.74 -12.29 17.26
N ARG A 6 4.11 -11.70 18.28
CA ARG A 6 2.65 -11.70 18.47
C ARG A 6 2.01 -10.56 17.69
N LEU A 7 1.04 -10.87 16.86
CA LEU A 7 0.40 -9.90 15.99
C LEU A 7 -1.09 -9.70 16.31
N ALA A 8 -1.54 -8.46 16.29
CA ALA A 8 -2.96 -8.11 16.24
C ALA A 8 -3.39 -7.91 14.78
N VAL A 9 -4.36 -8.69 14.32
CA VAL A 9 -4.96 -8.55 12.98
C VAL A 9 -6.30 -7.83 13.14
N LEU A 10 -6.39 -6.62 12.60
CA LEU A 10 -7.54 -5.74 12.68
C LEU A 10 -8.07 -5.52 11.26
N ILE A 11 -9.25 -6.05 10.98
CA ILE A 11 -9.84 -6.09 9.63
C ILE A 11 -11.01 -5.13 9.56
N ASP A 12 -10.93 -4.17 8.67
CA ASP A 12 -12.04 -3.34 8.25
C ASP A 12 -12.91 -4.16 7.27
N ALA A 13 -13.97 -4.80 7.79
CA ALA A 13 -14.80 -5.69 7.02
C ALA A 13 -15.78 -4.96 6.09
N ASP A 14 -16.09 -3.70 6.36
CA ASP A 14 -16.94 -2.89 5.49
C ASP A 14 -16.23 -2.57 4.16
N ASN A 15 -14.88 -2.49 4.18
CA ASN A 15 -14.04 -2.17 3.02
C ASN A 15 -13.22 -3.37 2.48
N THR A 16 -13.33 -4.54 3.10
CA THR A 16 -12.58 -5.74 2.70
C THR A 16 -13.54 -6.90 2.37
N SER A 17 -13.34 -7.55 1.23
CA SER A 17 -14.14 -8.73 0.88
C SER A 17 -13.79 -9.95 1.74
N ALA A 18 -14.79 -10.71 2.15
CA ALA A 18 -14.64 -11.96 2.88
C ALA A 18 -13.81 -13.01 2.13
N SER A 19 -13.80 -12.97 0.79
CA SER A 19 -13.01 -13.90 -0.04
C SER A 19 -11.51 -13.81 0.21
N HIS A 20 -11.02 -12.70 0.73
CA HIS A 20 -9.60 -12.52 1.06
C HIS A 20 -9.24 -12.99 2.47
N ALA A 21 -10.20 -13.37 3.32
CA ALA A 21 -9.96 -13.66 4.74
C ALA A 21 -8.87 -14.72 4.95
N ASN A 22 -8.96 -15.87 4.25
CA ASN A 22 -7.96 -16.93 4.34
C ASN A 22 -6.56 -16.45 3.91
N ALA A 23 -6.47 -15.84 2.73
CA ALA A 23 -5.20 -15.38 2.16
C ALA A 23 -4.54 -14.28 3.01
N ILE A 24 -5.32 -13.39 3.62
CA ILE A 24 -4.86 -12.38 4.57
C ILE A 24 -4.22 -13.05 5.80
N LEU A 25 -4.90 -14.01 6.40
CA LEU A 25 -4.41 -14.66 7.61
C LEU A 25 -3.18 -15.54 7.34
N GLU A 26 -3.15 -16.23 6.20
CA GLU A 26 -1.97 -16.98 5.76
C GLU A 26 -0.76 -16.06 5.51
N GLU A 27 -0.98 -14.90 4.88
CA GLU A 27 0.10 -13.93 4.66
C GLU A 27 0.62 -13.36 5.98
N VAL A 28 -0.28 -12.95 6.90
CA VAL A 28 0.12 -12.41 8.21
C VAL A 28 0.88 -13.45 9.04
N ALA A 29 0.51 -14.73 8.95
CA ALA A 29 1.21 -15.83 9.65
C ALA A 29 2.67 -15.99 9.22
N ARG A 30 3.09 -15.46 8.08
CA ARG A 30 4.50 -15.43 7.64
C ARG A 30 5.36 -14.47 8.47
N TYR A 31 4.73 -13.49 9.12
CA TYR A 31 5.41 -12.43 9.88
C TYR A 31 5.34 -12.62 11.39
N GLY A 32 4.42 -13.44 11.87
CA GLY A 32 4.26 -13.71 13.28
C GLY A 32 3.00 -14.52 13.58
N VAL A 33 2.71 -14.69 14.87
CA VAL A 33 1.53 -15.42 15.32
C VAL A 33 0.37 -14.45 15.52
N PRO A 34 -0.75 -14.59 14.79
CA PRO A 34 -1.96 -13.78 14.99
C PRO A 34 -2.65 -14.15 16.31
N THR A 35 -2.25 -13.51 17.41
CA THR A 35 -2.82 -13.76 18.75
C THR A 35 -4.14 -13.03 18.97
N VAL A 36 -4.35 -11.91 18.30
CA VAL A 36 -5.60 -11.15 18.27
C VAL A 36 -6.09 -11.08 16.83
N LYS A 37 -7.34 -11.48 16.58
CA LYS A 37 -7.98 -11.42 15.26
C LYS A 37 -9.36 -10.81 15.44
N ARG A 38 -9.58 -9.60 14.92
CA ARG A 38 -10.84 -8.86 15.02
C ARG A 38 -11.25 -8.31 13.66
N ALA A 39 -12.55 -8.36 13.36
CA ALA A 39 -13.11 -7.74 12.17
C ALA A 39 -14.23 -6.78 12.57
N TYR A 40 -14.17 -5.57 12.05
CA TYR A 40 -15.02 -4.43 12.40
C TYR A 40 -16.00 -4.17 11.26
N GLY A 41 -17.27 -3.95 11.59
CA GLY A 41 -18.29 -3.67 10.59
C GLY A 41 -19.70 -3.63 11.17
N ASP A 42 -20.66 -3.24 10.35
CA ASP A 42 -22.07 -3.34 10.70
C ASP A 42 -22.63 -4.72 10.27
N TRP A 43 -22.54 -5.69 11.18
CA TRP A 43 -22.97 -7.09 10.96
C TRP A 43 -24.47 -7.27 10.78
N THR A 44 -25.26 -6.20 10.85
CA THR A 44 -26.68 -6.22 10.56
C THR A 44 -26.98 -6.04 9.07
N THR A 45 -25.97 -5.64 8.30
CA THR A 45 -26.08 -5.41 6.85
C THR A 45 -25.94 -6.70 6.04
N GLN A 46 -26.58 -6.73 4.86
CA GLN A 46 -26.48 -7.88 3.94
C GLN A 46 -25.06 -8.03 3.34
N ASN A 47 -24.30 -6.94 3.27
CA ASN A 47 -22.95 -6.93 2.68
C ASN A 47 -21.96 -7.81 3.45
N LEU A 48 -22.15 -7.94 4.77
CA LEU A 48 -21.25 -8.71 5.63
C LEU A 48 -21.69 -10.17 5.87
N VAL A 49 -22.78 -10.62 5.25
CA VAL A 49 -23.28 -12.00 5.42
C VAL A 49 -22.20 -13.04 5.06
N ARG A 50 -21.43 -12.80 3.99
CA ARG A 50 -20.35 -13.70 3.55
C ARG A 50 -19.21 -13.82 4.58
N TRP A 51 -19.01 -12.82 5.41
CA TRP A 51 -18.00 -12.86 6.47
C TRP A 51 -18.34 -13.85 7.58
N LYS A 52 -19.62 -14.19 7.78
CA LYS A 52 -20.04 -15.03 8.91
C LYS A 52 -19.35 -16.38 8.94
N ASP A 53 -19.22 -17.04 7.79
CA ASP A 53 -18.56 -18.35 7.70
C ASP A 53 -17.03 -18.22 7.87
N GLU A 54 -16.44 -17.17 7.33
CA GLU A 54 -15.00 -16.91 7.46
C GLU A 54 -14.61 -16.54 8.90
N LEU A 55 -15.42 -15.73 9.59
CA LEU A 55 -15.23 -15.41 11.00
C LEU A 55 -15.19 -16.67 11.86
N HIS A 56 -16.14 -17.58 11.63
CA HIS A 56 -16.21 -18.84 12.36
C HIS A 56 -15.03 -19.76 12.01
N ARG A 57 -14.75 -19.94 10.71
CA ARG A 57 -13.68 -20.83 10.21
C ARG A 57 -12.30 -20.44 10.76
N HIS A 58 -12.03 -19.16 10.85
CA HIS A 58 -10.72 -18.62 11.23
C HIS A 58 -10.67 -18.12 12.68
N ALA A 59 -11.74 -18.31 13.46
CA ALA A 59 -11.87 -17.78 14.83
C ALA A 59 -11.51 -16.28 14.88
N VAL A 60 -12.07 -15.48 13.98
CA VAL A 60 -11.97 -14.01 13.96
C VAL A 60 -13.15 -13.46 14.76
N GLN A 61 -12.87 -12.58 15.73
CA GLN A 61 -13.89 -11.97 16.56
C GLN A 61 -14.59 -10.83 15.80
N PRO A 62 -15.91 -10.89 15.56
CA PRO A 62 -16.64 -9.75 15.03
C PRO A 62 -16.82 -8.68 16.10
N VAL A 63 -16.55 -7.42 15.72
CA VAL A 63 -16.83 -6.24 16.52
C VAL A 63 -17.94 -5.46 15.84
N GLN A 64 -19.13 -5.43 16.48
CA GLN A 64 -20.29 -4.73 15.94
C GLN A 64 -20.15 -3.22 16.10
N GLN A 65 -20.36 -2.52 15.01
CA GLN A 65 -20.49 -1.08 15.02
C GLN A 65 -21.73 -0.66 14.22
N PHE A 66 -22.73 -0.11 14.89
CA PHE A 66 -23.95 0.36 14.21
C PHE A 66 -23.68 1.68 13.48
N ALA A 67 -24.13 1.76 12.25
CA ALA A 67 -24.14 3.01 11.49
C ALA A 67 -25.31 3.90 11.95
N TYR A 68 -25.13 4.64 13.05
CA TYR A 68 -26.18 5.54 13.58
C TYR A 68 -26.55 6.70 12.64
N THR A 69 -25.65 7.05 11.71
CA THR A 69 -25.86 8.09 10.70
C THR A 69 -25.12 7.73 9.43
N THR A 70 -25.77 7.88 8.29
CA THR A 70 -25.18 7.63 6.97
C THR A 70 -23.94 8.51 6.77
N GLY A 71 -22.80 7.90 6.40
CA GLY A 71 -21.57 8.62 6.04
C GLY A 71 -20.68 9.04 7.21
N LYS A 72 -20.84 8.46 8.42
CA LYS A 72 -19.88 8.64 9.52
C LYS A 72 -19.03 7.39 9.71
N ASN A 73 -17.71 7.58 9.87
CA ASN A 73 -16.67 6.57 10.07
C ASN A 73 -16.73 5.94 11.49
N SER A 74 -17.90 5.35 11.86
CA SER A 74 -18.09 4.76 13.18
C SER A 74 -17.29 3.46 13.33
N THR A 75 -17.19 2.68 12.28
CA THR A 75 -16.42 1.43 12.22
C THR A 75 -14.93 1.71 12.37
N ASP A 76 -14.41 2.72 11.65
CA ASP A 76 -13.01 3.13 11.73
C ASP A 76 -12.63 3.58 13.14
N SER A 77 -13.51 4.35 13.77
CA SER A 77 -13.31 4.80 15.16
C SER A 77 -13.20 3.63 16.14
N ALA A 78 -14.02 2.58 15.97
CA ALA A 78 -13.97 1.39 16.83
C ALA A 78 -12.65 0.63 16.63
N LEU A 79 -12.20 0.46 15.39
CA LEU A 79 -10.92 -0.16 15.07
C LEU A 79 -9.75 0.63 15.68
N ILE A 80 -9.77 1.98 15.55
CA ILE A 80 -8.73 2.85 16.10
C ILE A 80 -8.67 2.74 17.63
N ILE A 81 -9.80 2.80 18.32
CA ILE A 81 -9.86 2.68 19.78
C ILE A 81 -9.29 1.34 20.22
N ASP A 82 -9.74 0.25 19.63
CA ASP A 82 -9.28 -1.10 19.94
C ASP A 82 -7.78 -1.28 19.69
N ALA A 83 -7.27 -0.72 18.60
CA ALA A 83 -5.84 -0.74 18.29
C ALA A 83 -5.02 0.00 19.36
N MET A 84 -5.53 1.14 19.84
CA MET A 84 -4.87 1.91 20.91
C MET A 84 -4.94 1.17 22.26
N ASP A 85 -6.04 0.52 22.58
CA ASP A 85 -6.15 -0.32 23.79
C ASP A 85 -5.17 -1.50 23.76
N LEU A 86 -5.04 -2.17 22.60
CA LEU A 86 -4.06 -3.22 22.39
C LEU A 86 -2.61 -2.70 22.48
N LEU A 87 -2.35 -1.50 21.97
CA LEU A 87 -1.04 -0.86 22.09
C LEU A 87 -0.67 -0.64 23.55
N TYR A 88 -1.58 -0.09 24.35
CA TYR A 88 -1.33 0.20 25.77
C TYR A 88 -1.32 -1.03 26.65
N SER A 89 -2.00 -2.11 26.27
CA SER A 89 -1.92 -3.39 26.99
C SER A 89 -0.58 -4.11 26.82
N ASP A 90 0.21 -3.72 25.84
CA ASP A 90 1.54 -4.26 25.47
C ASP A 90 1.55 -5.79 25.26
N ASN A 91 0.41 -6.35 24.86
CA ASN A 91 0.24 -7.79 24.65
C ASN A 91 0.62 -8.26 23.25
N VAL A 92 0.94 -7.34 22.34
CA VAL A 92 1.31 -7.63 20.95
C VAL A 92 2.58 -6.88 20.55
N ASP A 93 3.35 -7.49 19.65
CA ASP A 93 4.62 -6.96 19.18
C ASP A 93 4.45 -6.17 17.85
N GLY A 94 3.32 -6.39 17.15
CA GLY A 94 2.99 -5.72 15.91
C GLY A 94 1.51 -5.79 15.57
N PHE A 95 1.14 -5.03 14.54
CA PHE A 95 -0.22 -4.88 14.05
C PHE A 95 -0.31 -5.16 12.55
N ALA A 96 -1.32 -5.90 12.13
CA ALA A 96 -1.73 -6.04 10.74
C ALA A 96 -3.05 -5.29 10.58
N ILE A 97 -3.02 -4.16 9.88
CA ILE A 97 -4.20 -3.34 9.57
C ILE A 97 -4.65 -3.69 8.15
N VAL A 98 -5.87 -4.20 8.05
CA VAL A 98 -6.45 -4.62 6.76
C VAL A 98 -7.50 -3.60 6.35
N SER A 99 -7.10 -2.62 5.58
CA SER A 99 -7.96 -1.59 4.98
C SER A 99 -7.22 -0.83 3.88
N SER A 100 -7.98 -0.20 3.00
CA SER A 100 -7.49 0.73 1.96
C SER A 100 -7.81 2.20 2.29
N ASP A 101 -8.34 2.48 3.49
CA ASP A 101 -8.75 3.83 3.87
C ASP A 101 -7.58 4.65 4.43
N SER A 102 -7.42 5.86 3.92
CA SER A 102 -6.42 6.83 4.37
C SER A 102 -6.57 7.27 5.83
N ASP A 103 -7.77 7.14 6.41
CA ASP A 103 -8.05 7.55 7.79
C ASP A 103 -7.22 6.76 8.80
N PHE A 104 -6.80 5.54 8.45
CA PHE A 104 -5.88 4.74 9.24
C PHE A 104 -4.41 5.17 9.18
N THR A 105 -4.04 6.15 8.33
CA THR A 105 -2.66 6.65 8.24
C THR A 105 -2.12 7.12 9.58
N ARG A 106 -2.92 7.88 10.33
CA ARG A 106 -2.53 8.38 11.67
C ARG A 106 -2.36 7.26 12.68
N LEU A 107 -3.22 6.24 12.62
CA LEU A 107 -3.10 5.06 13.47
C LEU A 107 -1.80 4.31 13.18
N ALA A 108 -1.53 3.97 11.91
CA ALA A 108 -0.31 3.28 11.50
C ALA A 108 0.95 4.04 11.97
N THR A 109 1.00 5.36 11.76
CA THR A 109 2.10 6.21 12.22
C THR A 109 2.25 6.13 13.75
N ARG A 110 1.15 6.24 14.50
CA ARG A 110 1.19 6.22 15.98
C ARG A 110 1.69 4.88 16.53
N LEU A 111 1.28 3.78 15.95
CA LEU A 111 1.74 2.45 16.34
C LEU A 111 3.25 2.30 16.12
N ARG A 112 3.77 2.76 14.96
CA ARG A 112 5.21 2.75 14.67
C ARG A 112 6.01 3.67 15.60
N GLU A 113 5.52 4.87 15.89
CA GLU A 113 6.14 5.79 16.87
C GLU A 113 6.27 5.15 18.25
N SER A 114 5.37 4.20 18.58
CA SER A 114 5.41 3.44 19.83
C SER A 114 6.29 2.18 19.75
N GLY A 115 7.06 2.01 18.66
CA GLY A 115 7.99 0.89 18.48
C GLY A 115 7.34 -0.43 18.04
N LYS A 116 6.05 -0.40 17.64
CA LYS A 116 5.39 -1.60 17.11
C LYS A 116 5.58 -1.72 15.60
N THR A 117 5.75 -2.95 15.11
CA THR A 117 5.79 -3.20 13.67
C THR A 117 4.40 -3.13 13.08
N VAL A 118 4.22 -2.41 11.96
CA VAL A 118 2.93 -2.24 11.30
C VAL A 118 2.96 -2.82 9.88
N TYR A 119 2.11 -3.82 9.67
CA TYR A 119 1.81 -4.42 8.37
C TYR A 119 0.49 -3.86 7.85
N GLY A 120 0.50 -3.23 6.69
CA GLY A 120 -0.72 -2.81 5.99
C GLY A 120 -1.11 -3.87 4.95
N LEU A 121 -2.38 -4.20 4.84
CA LEU A 121 -2.91 -5.02 3.77
C LEU A 121 -4.09 -4.29 3.14
N GLY A 122 -4.06 -4.06 1.84
CA GLY A 122 -5.12 -3.30 1.16
C GLY A 122 -5.02 -3.41 -0.35
N ARG A 123 -5.96 -2.80 -1.06
CA ARG A 123 -6.01 -2.80 -2.52
C ARG A 123 -4.94 -1.88 -3.12
N ARG A 124 -4.60 -2.06 -4.40
CA ARG A 124 -3.66 -1.18 -5.13
C ARG A 124 -4.07 0.29 -5.17
N ARG A 125 -5.36 0.59 -5.01
CA ARG A 125 -5.88 1.96 -4.93
C ARG A 125 -5.62 2.64 -3.58
N THR A 126 -5.05 1.94 -2.60
CA THR A 126 -4.73 2.51 -1.27
C THR A 126 -3.84 3.74 -1.42
N PRO A 127 -4.20 4.86 -0.76
CA PRO A 127 -3.43 6.09 -0.83
C PRO A 127 -1.97 5.90 -0.40
N PRO A 128 -1.00 6.52 -1.10
CA PRO A 128 0.42 6.40 -0.79
C PRO A 128 0.77 6.79 0.65
N SER A 129 -0.01 7.64 1.29
CA SER A 129 0.17 8.05 2.69
C SER A 129 0.04 6.87 3.66
N LEU A 130 -1.00 6.03 3.48
CA LEU A 130 -1.18 4.84 4.32
C LEU A 130 -0.10 3.79 4.02
N VAL A 131 0.24 3.59 2.75
CA VAL A 131 1.33 2.68 2.35
C VAL A 131 2.64 3.07 3.02
N ALA A 132 3.02 4.35 2.97
CA ALA A 132 4.25 4.87 3.57
C ALA A 132 4.23 4.87 5.11
N ALA A 133 3.06 4.89 5.72
CA ALA A 133 2.90 4.81 7.17
C ALA A 133 3.16 3.41 7.74
N CYS A 134 3.18 2.36 6.93
CA CYS A 134 3.45 0.99 7.32
C CYS A 134 4.94 0.65 7.19
N ASP A 135 5.42 -0.35 7.96
CA ASP A 135 6.75 -0.94 7.76
C ASP A 135 6.76 -1.84 6.53
N ARG A 136 5.63 -2.49 6.27
CA ARG A 136 5.38 -3.26 5.05
C ARG A 136 3.92 -3.13 4.65
N PHE A 137 3.67 -3.01 3.35
CA PHE A 137 2.33 -2.95 2.78
C PHE A 137 2.15 -4.04 1.72
N ILE A 138 1.15 -4.89 1.88
CA ILE A 138 0.87 -6.02 0.99
C ILE A 138 -0.43 -5.71 0.23
N TYR A 139 -0.35 -5.75 -1.10
CA TYR A 139 -1.53 -5.59 -1.93
C TYR A 139 -2.33 -6.89 -1.99
N LEU A 140 -3.65 -6.80 -1.76
CA LEU A 140 -4.55 -7.96 -1.74
C LEU A 140 -4.57 -8.69 -3.09
N GLU A 141 -4.33 -7.99 -4.17
CA GLU A 141 -4.30 -8.54 -5.54
C GLU A 141 -3.16 -9.55 -5.78
N VAL A 142 -2.17 -9.62 -4.90
CA VAL A 142 -1.11 -10.64 -5.00
C VAL A 142 -1.39 -11.87 -4.15
N LEU A 143 -2.37 -11.82 -3.25
CA LEU A 143 -2.66 -12.90 -2.30
C LEU A 143 -3.50 -14.04 -2.90
N GLY A 144 -4.23 -13.81 -3.99
CA GLY A 144 -5.12 -14.82 -4.59
C GLY A 144 -4.52 -15.61 -5.75
N ARG A 145 -3.30 -15.33 -6.18
CA ARG A 145 -2.72 -15.89 -7.42
C ARG A 145 -2.21 -17.33 -7.29
N ASP A 146 -2.04 -17.84 -6.09
CA ASP A 146 -1.56 -19.21 -5.85
C ASP A 146 -2.70 -20.23 -5.65
N SER A 147 -3.96 -19.80 -5.60
CA SER A 147 -5.14 -20.68 -5.55
C SER A 147 -5.90 -20.56 -6.86
N GLU A 148 -5.91 -21.64 -7.66
CA GLU A 148 -6.79 -21.84 -8.82
C GLU A 148 -8.26 -21.97 -8.40
N ALA A 149 -8.82 -20.96 -7.74
CA ALA A 149 -10.27 -20.84 -7.61
C ALA A 149 -10.71 -19.72 -8.56
N PRO A 150 -11.67 -19.98 -9.48
CA PRO A 150 -12.20 -18.91 -10.32
C PRO A 150 -12.83 -17.87 -9.41
N GLU A 151 -12.31 -16.64 -9.48
CA GLU A 151 -12.97 -15.49 -8.91
C GLU A 151 -14.42 -15.47 -9.43
N THR A 152 -15.37 -15.81 -8.59
CA THR A 152 -16.76 -15.48 -8.87
C THR A 152 -16.80 -13.97 -8.98
N ALA A 153 -17.09 -13.49 -10.17
CA ALA A 153 -17.22 -12.09 -10.52
C ALA A 153 -18.34 -11.47 -9.65
N ASP A 154 -17.96 -10.93 -8.52
CA ASP A 154 -18.80 -10.08 -7.69
C ASP A 154 -18.20 -8.68 -7.70
N GLU A 155 -18.86 -7.87 -8.49
CA GLU A 155 -18.69 -6.51 -8.94
C GLU A 155 -17.63 -6.32 -10.05
N PRO A 156 -18.01 -5.67 -11.17
CA PRO A 156 -17.06 -5.21 -12.15
C PRO A 156 -16.20 -4.14 -11.46
N ASP A 157 -14.94 -4.49 -11.24
CA ASP A 157 -13.90 -3.57 -10.76
C ASP A 157 -13.64 -2.55 -11.91
N ASP A 158 -14.47 -1.49 -11.97
CA ASP A 158 -14.47 -0.47 -13.02
C ASP A 158 -13.27 0.48 -12.90
N ASP A 159 -12.30 0.18 -12.01
CA ASP A 159 -11.10 0.98 -11.78
C ASP A 159 -9.83 0.11 -11.70
N GLN A 160 -9.45 -0.51 -12.82
CA GLN A 160 -8.14 -1.18 -12.96
C GLN A 160 -6.94 -0.20 -12.99
N VAL A 161 -7.10 1.05 -12.58
CA VAL A 161 -6.00 2.02 -12.46
C VAL A 161 -5.54 2.11 -11.01
N GLY A 162 -4.98 1.02 -10.51
CA GLY A 162 -4.22 1.06 -9.25
C GLY A 162 -3.01 2.00 -9.39
N ALA A 163 -2.52 2.54 -8.27
CA ALA A 163 -1.32 3.36 -8.26
C ALA A 163 -0.18 2.64 -9.01
N PRO A 164 0.56 3.35 -9.89
CA PRO A 164 1.64 2.73 -10.65
C PRO A 164 2.67 2.16 -9.69
N LEU A 165 3.10 0.93 -9.96
CA LEU A 165 4.17 0.32 -9.18
C LEU A 165 5.45 1.16 -9.32
N PRO A 166 6.27 1.25 -8.27
CA PRO A 166 7.58 1.88 -8.34
C PRO A 166 8.43 1.30 -9.48
N ASP A 167 9.25 2.14 -10.11
CA ASP A 167 10.14 1.68 -11.18
C ASP A 167 11.19 0.69 -10.65
N LEU A 168 11.02 -0.57 -11.03
CA LEU A 168 11.83 -1.69 -10.57
C LEU A 168 13.33 -1.47 -10.86
N GLY A 169 13.65 -0.98 -12.07
CA GLY A 169 15.03 -0.77 -12.49
C GLY A 169 15.75 0.23 -11.59
N SER A 170 15.15 1.40 -11.37
CA SER A 170 15.71 2.43 -10.50
C SER A 170 15.87 1.95 -9.05
N MET A 171 14.89 1.19 -8.55
CA MET A 171 14.93 0.63 -7.19
C MET A 171 16.07 -0.37 -7.02
N LEU A 172 16.21 -1.33 -7.93
CA LEU A 172 17.26 -2.35 -7.87
C LEU A 172 18.65 -1.73 -8.00
N VAL A 173 18.83 -0.82 -8.96
CA VAL A 173 20.11 -0.12 -9.14
C VAL A 173 20.49 0.65 -7.89
N ALA A 174 19.59 1.45 -7.33
CA ALA A 174 19.86 2.22 -6.12
C ALA A 174 20.18 1.31 -4.91
N ALA A 175 19.46 0.19 -4.77
CA ALA A 175 19.68 -0.73 -3.67
C ALA A 175 21.02 -1.47 -3.79
N ILE A 176 21.38 -1.94 -4.99
CA ILE A 176 22.66 -2.62 -5.22
C ILE A 176 23.79 -1.62 -5.03
N ASP A 177 23.75 -0.42 -5.62
CA ASP A 177 24.78 0.62 -5.43
C ASP A 177 24.97 0.98 -3.95
N SER A 178 23.88 1.09 -3.18
CA SER A 178 23.94 1.47 -1.75
C SER A 178 24.45 0.36 -0.82
N THR A 179 24.39 -0.90 -1.25
CA THR A 179 24.76 -2.06 -0.43
C THR A 179 26.00 -2.78 -0.91
N SER A 180 26.56 -2.39 -2.08
CA SER A 180 27.75 -3.01 -2.66
C SER A 180 29.01 -2.70 -1.86
N HIS A 181 29.91 -3.68 -1.82
CA HIS A 181 31.29 -3.56 -1.33
C HIS A 181 32.23 -3.10 -2.45
N ASP A 182 33.51 -2.96 -2.13
CA ASP A 182 34.56 -2.47 -3.06
C ASP A 182 34.71 -3.36 -4.33
N ASP A 183 34.35 -4.64 -4.22
CA ASP A 183 34.34 -5.60 -5.33
C ASP A 183 33.08 -5.48 -6.22
N GLY A 184 32.15 -4.59 -5.91
CA GLY A 184 30.87 -4.38 -6.59
C GLY A 184 29.81 -5.42 -6.26
N TRP A 185 30.10 -6.43 -5.45
CA TRP A 185 29.15 -7.46 -5.04
C TRP A 185 28.45 -7.11 -3.73
N THR A 186 27.19 -7.52 -3.63
CA THR A 186 26.40 -7.44 -2.39
C THR A 186 25.54 -8.69 -2.22
N SER A 187 25.10 -8.98 -0.98
CA SER A 187 24.16 -10.08 -0.75
C SER A 187 22.74 -9.70 -1.17
N LEU A 188 22.02 -10.63 -1.79
CA LEU A 188 20.63 -10.41 -2.18
C LEU A 188 19.72 -10.07 -0.99
N SER A 189 20.04 -10.60 0.20
CA SER A 189 19.32 -10.26 1.44
C SER A 189 19.51 -8.80 1.84
N ALA A 190 20.72 -8.25 1.68
CA ALA A 190 20.98 -6.83 1.95
C ALA A 190 20.20 -5.92 0.97
N VAL A 191 20.18 -6.28 -0.32
CA VAL A 191 19.38 -5.60 -1.34
C VAL A 191 17.90 -5.64 -0.98
N GLY A 192 17.36 -6.82 -0.69
CA GLY A 192 15.96 -6.98 -0.28
C GLY A 192 15.60 -6.15 0.95
N SER A 193 16.45 -6.16 1.97
CA SER A 193 16.26 -5.36 3.19
C SER A 193 16.33 -3.85 2.92
N HIS A 194 17.23 -3.42 2.03
CA HIS A 194 17.33 -2.01 1.63
C HIS A 194 16.07 -1.55 0.90
N ILE A 195 15.60 -2.34 -0.07
CA ILE A 195 14.39 -2.01 -0.83
C ILE A 195 13.16 -1.95 0.08
N SER A 196 12.97 -2.97 0.93
CA SER A 196 11.78 -3.03 1.82
C SER A 196 11.72 -1.86 2.81
N ARG A 197 12.87 -1.38 3.31
CA ARG A 197 12.92 -0.21 4.20
C ARG A 197 12.54 1.10 3.50
N ASN A 198 12.89 1.24 2.22
CA ASN A 198 12.62 2.47 1.46
C ASN A 198 11.29 2.42 0.68
N ASN A 199 10.77 1.22 0.44
CA ASN A 199 9.55 0.98 -0.34
C ASN A 199 8.70 -0.09 0.37
N PRO A 200 7.84 0.29 1.32
CA PRO A 200 7.04 -0.66 2.11
C PRO A 200 6.17 -1.60 1.28
N SER A 201 5.70 -1.15 0.10
CA SER A 201 4.88 -1.95 -0.82
C SER A 201 5.68 -2.83 -1.79
N PHE A 202 7.02 -2.87 -1.66
CA PHE A 202 7.81 -3.73 -2.51
C PHE A 202 7.57 -5.21 -2.20
N ASP A 203 7.07 -5.92 -3.20
CA ASP A 203 6.95 -7.38 -3.19
C ASP A 203 7.27 -7.89 -4.60
N PRO A 204 8.13 -8.90 -4.79
CA PRO A 204 8.41 -9.50 -6.09
C PRO A 204 7.17 -9.99 -6.83
N ARG A 205 6.14 -10.42 -6.10
CA ARG A 205 4.85 -10.88 -6.66
C ARG A 205 4.11 -9.76 -7.41
N ASN A 206 4.30 -8.50 -7.02
CA ASN A 206 3.76 -7.35 -7.76
C ASN A 206 4.33 -7.22 -9.18
N TYR A 207 5.53 -7.76 -9.40
CA TYR A 207 6.23 -7.76 -10.68
C TYR A 207 6.15 -9.10 -11.41
N GLY A 208 5.32 -10.05 -10.91
CA GLY A 208 5.09 -11.36 -11.53
C GLY A 208 6.09 -12.45 -11.14
N PHE A 209 6.90 -12.25 -10.11
CA PHE A 209 7.88 -13.22 -9.65
C PHE A 209 7.57 -13.71 -8.24
N PRO A 210 7.61 -15.02 -7.97
CA PRO A 210 7.31 -15.57 -6.66
C PRO A 210 8.39 -15.24 -5.62
N LYS A 211 9.64 -14.98 -6.06
CA LYS A 211 10.79 -14.72 -5.19
C LYS A 211 11.69 -13.63 -5.74
N LEU A 212 12.35 -12.89 -4.83
CA LEU A 212 13.30 -11.83 -5.20
C LEU A 212 14.45 -12.35 -6.08
N VAL A 213 14.94 -13.56 -5.82
CA VAL A 213 16.03 -14.15 -6.62
C VAL A 213 15.62 -14.36 -8.08
N GLU A 214 14.39 -14.74 -8.34
CA GLU A 214 13.88 -14.95 -9.70
C GLU A 214 13.66 -13.62 -10.41
N LEU A 215 13.10 -12.64 -9.69
CA LEU A 215 12.95 -11.28 -10.19
C LEU A 215 14.29 -10.69 -10.63
N VAL A 216 15.33 -10.82 -9.79
CA VAL A 216 16.65 -10.24 -10.07
C VAL A 216 17.35 -10.96 -11.21
N ARG A 217 17.22 -12.30 -11.32
CA ARG A 217 17.76 -13.08 -12.45
C ARG A 217 17.16 -12.71 -13.80
N ALA A 218 15.92 -12.25 -13.82
CA ALA A 218 15.24 -11.80 -15.03
C ALA A 218 15.73 -10.43 -15.52
N GLN A 219 16.64 -9.75 -14.76
CA GLN A 219 17.15 -8.45 -15.14
C GLN A 219 18.48 -8.58 -15.87
N GLU A 220 18.57 -8.12 -17.11
CA GLU A 220 19.78 -8.19 -17.96
C GLU A 220 20.95 -7.36 -17.43
N TYR A 221 20.67 -6.38 -16.55
CA TYR A 221 21.65 -5.48 -15.95
C TYR A 221 22.16 -5.91 -14.57
N VAL A 222 21.84 -7.14 -14.13
CA VAL A 222 22.27 -7.69 -12.84
C VAL A 222 22.91 -9.05 -13.02
N ASP A 223 24.17 -9.20 -12.59
CA ASP A 223 24.83 -10.48 -12.45
C ASP A 223 24.41 -11.13 -11.11
N VAL A 224 24.11 -12.42 -11.14
CA VAL A 224 23.73 -13.20 -9.94
C VAL A 224 24.71 -14.35 -9.77
N ASP A 225 25.38 -14.37 -8.63
CA ASP A 225 26.22 -15.50 -8.19
C ASP A 225 25.46 -16.32 -7.13
N GLN A 226 25.28 -17.60 -7.43
CA GLN A 226 24.63 -18.54 -6.52
C GLN A 226 25.50 -19.80 -6.43
N SER A 227 26.50 -19.76 -5.56
CA SER A 227 27.26 -20.92 -5.17
C SER A 227 26.46 -21.78 -4.19
N PRO A 228 26.56 -23.11 -4.25
CA PRO A 228 25.74 -24.03 -3.41
C PRO A 228 25.87 -23.78 -1.90
N ASP A 229 27.05 -23.35 -1.43
CA ASP A 229 27.39 -23.18 -0.03
C ASP A 229 27.52 -21.71 0.41
N ALA A 230 27.10 -20.76 -0.46
CA ALA A 230 27.23 -19.32 -0.17
C ALA A 230 25.89 -18.60 -0.35
N PRO A 231 25.66 -17.50 0.40
CA PRO A 231 24.51 -16.65 0.18
C PRO A 231 24.51 -16.09 -1.24
N VAL A 232 23.33 -15.99 -1.85
CA VAL A 232 23.18 -15.40 -3.20
C VAL A 232 23.72 -13.97 -3.19
N ARG A 233 24.64 -13.68 -4.11
CA ARG A 233 25.27 -12.37 -4.31
C ARG A 233 24.84 -11.80 -5.65
N VAL A 234 24.79 -10.47 -5.72
CA VAL A 234 24.38 -9.75 -6.93
C VAL A 234 25.29 -8.54 -7.14
N ARG A 235 25.47 -8.15 -8.39
CA ARG A 235 26.15 -6.89 -8.77
C ARG A 235 25.54 -6.32 -10.05
N LEU A 236 25.74 -5.04 -10.29
CA LEU A 236 25.37 -4.43 -11.56
C LEU A 236 26.37 -4.80 -12.66
N THR A 237 25.84 -5.16 -13.84
CA THR A 237 26.66 -5.28 -15.05
C THR A 237 27.03 -3.90 -15.58
N SER A 238 28.01 -3.82 -16.48
CA SER A 238 28.42 -2.55 -17.13
C SER A 238 27.31 -1.91 -17.98
N SER A 239 26.26 -2.65 -18.34
CA SER A 239 25.07 -2.15 -19.07
C SER A 239 23.99 -1.68 -18.12
N ARG A 240 24.11 -0.44 -17.59
CA ARG A 240 23.05 0.17 -16.77
C ARG A 240 21.79 0.44 -17.59
N PRO A 241 20.58 0.18 -17.05
CA PRO A 241 19.34 0.59 -17.73
C PRO A 241 19.33 2.11 -17.88
N ALA A 242 19.03 2.59 -19.09
CA ALA A 242 18.93 4.02 -19.37
C ALA A 242 17.81 4.64 -18.50
N LYS A 243 18.14 5.67 -17.71
CA LYS A 243 17.20 6.44 -16.93
C LYS A 243 16.10 6.95 -17.86
N LYS A 244 14.87 6.44 -17.76
CA LYS A 244 13.71 6.99 -18.48
C LYS A 244 13.46 8.40 -17.94
N THR A 245 14.01 9.40 -18.63
CA THR A 245 13.71 10.81 -18.38
C THR A 245 12.25 11.04 -18.78
N PRO A 246 11.40 11.62 -17.92
CA PRO A 246 10.05 11.94 -18.33
C PRO A 246 10.10 12.91 -19.50
N ALA A 247 9.45 12.57 -20.61
CA ALA A 247 9.39 13.38 -21.82
C ALA A 247 8.83 14.76 -21.48
N ARG A 248 9.70 15.76 -21.55
CA ARG A 248 9.36 17.17 -21.43
C ARG A 248 8.41 17.50 -22.57
N ARG A 249 7.12 17.59 -22.28
CA ARG A 249 6.14 18.14 -23.25
C ARG A 249 6.59 19.53 -23.63
N SER A 250 7.12 19.67 -24.84
CA SER A 250 7.40 20.96 -25.45
C SER A 250 6.07 21.65 -25.75
N SER A 251 5.71 22.61 -24.94
CA SER A 251 4.68 23.58 -25.28
C SER A 251 5.22 24.48 -26.38
N ALA A 252 4.88 24.18 -27.62
CA ALA A 252 5.07 25.09 -28.75
C ALA A 252 4.19 26.32 -28.55
N ALA A 253 4.80 27.39 -28.08
CA ALA A 253 4.19 28.71 -28.04
C ALA A 253 3.99 29.22 -29.47
N LYS A 254 2.74 29.29 -29.88
CA LYS A 254 2.31 29.93 -31.14
C LYS A 254 2.36 31.44 -30.93
N LYS A 255 3.35 32.07 -31.54
CA LYS A 255 3.55 33.51 -31.63
C LYS A 255 2.44 34.07 -32.53
N ALA A 256 1.58 34.91 -32.00
CA ALA A 256 0.69 35.76 -32.78
C ALA A 256 1.14 37.22 -32.59
N GLU A 257 1.40 37.87 -33.69
CA GLU A 257 1.80 39.27 -33.90
C GLU A 257 0.64 40.22 -33.62
N PRO A 258 0.88 41.50 -33.19
CA PRO A 258 -0.19 42.43 -32.91
C PRO A 258 -0.50 43.30 -34.12
N GLU A 259 -1.76 43.38 -34.53
CA GLU A 259 -2.27 44.36 -35.49
C GLU A 259 -2.84 45.57 -34.75
N LYS A 260 -2.35 46.77 -35.16
CA LYS A 260 -2.77 48.09 -34.73
C LYS A 260 -3.97 48.57 -35.59
N THR A 261 -4.92 49.21 -34.95
CA THR A 261 -5.72 50.36 -35.37
C THR A 261 -6.89 50.45 -34.38
N GLY A 262 -7.27 51.53 -33.74
CA GLY A 262 -7.29 52.90 -34.05
C GLY A 262 -8.58 53.47 -33.45
N SER A 263 -8.46 54.47 -32.54
CA SER A 263 -9.30 55.64 -32.34
C SER A 263 -10.83 55.50 -32.07
N ALA A 264 -11.32 56.00 -30.98
CA ALA A 264 -12.15 57.19 -30.75
C ALA A 264 -13.11 57.04 -29.57
N ARG A 265 -12.91 57.85 -28.51
CA ARG A 265 -13.78 58.84 -27.88
C ARG A 265 -15.30 58.53 -27.80
N THR A 266 -15.82 58.55 -26.57
CA THR A 266 -16.63 59.63 -25.91
C THR A 266 -17.28 59.07 -24.67
N SER A 267 -17.01 59.65 -23.51
CA SER A 267 -17.79 60.57 -22.66
C SER A 267 -19.20 60.11 -22.22
N GLY A 268 -19.42 60.10 -20.89
CA GLY A 268 -20.74 60.08 -20.28
C GLY A 268 -20.77 59.41 -18.92
N ARG A 269 -20.36 59.94 -17.87
CA ARG A 269 -20.85 60.71 -16.72
C ARG A 269 -22.35 60.47 -16.39
N LYS A 270 -22.57 60.06 -15.16
CA LYS A 270 -23.53 60.46 -14.12
C LYS A 270 -24.06 59.26 -13.33
N THR A 271 -23.69 59.19 -12.12
CA THR A 271 -24.40 59.68 -10.86
C THR A 271 -25.58 58.83 -10.44
N ALA A 272 -25.40 58.27 -9.28
CA ALA A 272 -26.13 58.53 -8.06
C ALA A 272 -27.31 57.63 -7.69
N ALA A 273 -27.24 57.18 -6.47
CA ALA A 273 -28.22 57.20 -5.39
C ALA A 273 -29.13 55.96 -5.27
N ARG A 274 -28.99 55.23 -4.19
CA ARG A 274 -29.52 55.38 -2.83
C ARG A 274 -30.87 54.70 -2.59
N LYS A 275 -30.89 53.98 -1.46
CA LYS A 275 -32.02 53.53 -0.62
C LYS A 275 -32.77 52.27 -1.10
N GLY A 276 -33.09 51.32 -0.28
CA GLY A 276 -33.33 51.17 1.14
C GLY A 276 -34.52 50.24 1.34
N SER A 277 -34.47 49.48 2.29
CA SER A 277 -35.41 48.67 3.08
C SER A 277 -35.02 47.26 3.20
#